data_5ced2f5c8d32baf978f4cf03130eb6e0
#
_entry.id   5ced2f5c8d32baf978f4cf03130eb6e0
#
_cell.length_a   1.000
_cell.length_b   1.000
_cell.length_c   1.000
_cell.angle_alpha   90.00
_cell.angle_beta   90.00
_cell.angle_gamma   90.00
#
_symmetry.space_group_name_H-M   'P 1'
#
loop_
_entity.id
_entity.type
_entity.pdbx_description
1 polymer ?
#
loop_
_entity_poly.entity_id
_entity_poly.type
_entity_poly.pdbx_seq_one_letter_code
_entity_poly.pdbx_strand_id
1 'polypeptide(L)'
;EKYDIDILEMEHFDKGYEPVSENVRILKAFQDYRQPRWLRALLWRLRIYFPRLTRRLLIKDQYDVEVSFTIMNPPLLFSKRQEVKKISWIHGSIEEFLTDSSKRDSHRRQLDAADRIVGISKKTSNSIKEVYPDYSQKLVTVYNGYDFESILEKSKEKIAIEIAPQSICTIGRIEENKGSDRVVEVIRLLHQQGKKYHHYFIGAGDMEEELKKQVKEYQLEDYVHFLGYQKN
;
A
#
# COMPACT_ATOMS: atom_id res chain seq x y z
N GLU A 1 -2.28 9.01 21.55
CA GLU A 1 -1.91 8.37 22.85
C GLU A 1 -3.15 7.82 23.60
N LYS A 2 -4.06 7.22 22.87
CA LYS A 2 -5.29 6.71 23.44
C LYS A 2 -5.35 5.19 23.44
N TYR A 3 -4.45 4.54 22.70
CA TYR A 3 -4.44 3.11 22.48
C TYR A 3 -3.01 2.55 22.47
N ASP A 4 -2.85 1.34 23.01
CA ASP A 4 -1.65 0.52 22.87
C ASP A 4 -1.78 -0.26 21.55
N ILE A 5 -0.81 -0.13 20.67
CA ILE A 5 -0.87 -0.70 19.33
C ILE A 5 0.27 -1.66 19.09
N ASP A 6 -0.07 -2.87 18.69
CA ASP A 6 0.89 -3.86 18.19
C ASP A 6 0.71 -4.05 16.69
N ILE A 7 1.80 -4.00 15.95
CA ILE A 7 1.82 -4.26 14.52
C ILE A 7 2.50 -5.60 14.27
N LEU A 8 1.76 -6.55 13.69
CA LEU A 8 2.31 -7.80 13.20
C LEU A 8 2.61 -7.69 11.71
N GLU A 9 3.88 -7.67 11.38
CA GLU A 9 4.35 -7.77 10.00
C GLU A 9 4.29 -9.23 9.54
N MET A 10 3.65 -9.48 8.41
CA MET A 10 3.62 -10.82 7.84
C MET A 10 4.92 -11.19 7.12
N GLU A 11 5.57 -10.22 6.50
CA GLU A 11 6.87 -10.36 5.87
C GLU A 11 7.70 -9.10 6.14
N HIS A 12 8.90 -9.31 6.68
CA HIS A 12 9.83 -8.22 6.94
C HIS A 12 10.67 -7.92 5.71
N PHE A 13 10.66 -6.66 5.30
CA PHE A 13 11.53 -6.12 4.25
C PHE A 13 12.43 -5.06 4.89
N ASP A 14 13.72 -5.17 4.72
CA ASP A 14 14.76 -4.30 5.30
C ASP A 14 14.76 -2.88 4.68
N LYS A 15 13.59 -2.26 4.62
CA LYS A 15 13.41 -0.89 4.14
C LYS A 15 12.96 -0.02 5.31
N GLY A 16 13.94 0.33 6.18
CA GLY A 16 13.92 1.46 7.10
C GLY A 16 12.53 1.84 7.66
N TYR A 17 11.96 0.98 8.49
CA TYR A 17 10.83 1.41 9.31
C TYR A 17 11.38 2.27 10.43
N GLU A 18 11.15 3.57 10.36
CA GLU A 18 11.27 4.39 11.55
C GLU A 18 10.08 4.07 12.47
N PRO A 19 10.31 3.89 13.79
CA PRO A 19 9.22 3.65 14.72
C PRO A 19 8.23 4.84 14.65
N VAL A 20 7.00 4.53 14.34
CA VAL A 20 5.94 5.54 14.14
C VAL A 20 5.63 6.31 15.44
N SER A 21 5.84 5.67 16.60
CA SER A 21 5.60 6.25 17.92
C SER A 21 6.15 5.29 18.99
N GLU A 22 6.51 5.81 20.17
CA GLU A 22 6.93 5.01 21.31
C GLU A 22 5.83 4.04 21.83
N ASN A 23 4.57 4.34 21.53
CA ASN A 23 3.40 3.54 21.93
C ASN A 23 3.04 2.45 20.89
N VAL A 24 3.83 2.29 19.83
CA VAL A 24 3.62 1.26 18.81
C VAL A 24 4.70 0.21 18.92
N ARG A 25 4.31 -1.02 19.27
CA ARG A 25 5.20 -2.17 19.31
C ARG A 25 5.11 -2.97 18.01
N ILE A 26 6.26 -3.20 17.37
CA ILE A 26 6.35 -4.07 16.20
C ILE A 26 6.65 -5.48 16.68
N LEU A 27 5.74 -6.41 16.41
CA LEU A 27 5.92 -7.83 16.70
C LEU A 27 6.86 -8.46 15.67
N LYS A 28 7.58 -9.52 16.10
CA LYS A 28 8.47 -10.25 15.20
C LYS A 28 7.71 -10.74 13.97
N ALA A 29 8.19 -10.39 12.80
CA ALA A 29 7.62 -10.83 11.53
C ALA A 29 7.63 -12.36 11.39
N PHE A 30 6.61 -12.88 10.70
CA PHE A 30 6.48 -14.32 10.47
C PHE A 30 7.48 -14.81 9.42
N GLN A 31 7.76 -13.99 8.41
CA GLN A 31 8.72 -14.25 7.35
C GLN A 31 9.70 -13.09 7.23
N ASP A 32 10.91 -13.41 6.78
CA ASP A 32 11.95 -12.43 6.44
C ASP A 32 12.38 -12.68 4.99
N TYR A 33 12.46 -11.63 4.18
CA TYR A 33 12.84 -11.73 2.77
C TYR A 33 14.24 -12.35 2.56
N ARG A 34 15.11 -12.27 3.59
CA ARG A 34 16.47 -12.88 3.60
C ARG A 34 16.45 -14.39 3.77
N GLN A 35 15.34 -14.97 4.21
CA GLN A 35 15.22 -16.41 4.38
C GLN A 35 15.24 -17.14 3.00
N PRO A 36 15.78 -18.38 2.95
CA PRO A 36 15.76 -19.18 1.74
C PRO A 36 14.32 -19.35 1.18
N ARG A 37 14.20 -19.38 -0.15
CA ARG A 37 12.89 -19.49 -0.82
C ARG A 37 12.06 -20.69 -0.35
N TRP A 38 12.71 -21.83 -0.11
CA TRP A 38 12.00 -23.03 0.38
C TRP A 38 11.38 -22.83 1.76
N LEU A 39 12.10 -22.14 2.67
CA LEU A 39 11.59 -21.85 4.01
C LEU A 39 10.42 -20.85 3.95
N ARG A 40 10.53 -19.83 3.14
CA ARG A 40 9.43 -18.87 2.91
C ARG A 40 8.18 -19.57 2.36
N ALA A 41 8.36 -20.47 1.39
CA ALA A 41 7.27 -21.27 0.84
C ALA A 41 6.63 -22.21 1.88
N LEU A 42 7.45 -22.81 2.76
CA LEU A 42 6.95 -23.63 3.87
C LEU A 42 6.15 -22.81 4.87
N LEU A 43 6.67 -21.66 5.32
CA LEU A 43 6.00 -20.76 6.24
C LEU A 43 4.68 -20.24 5.63
N TRP A 44 4.69 -19.86 4.35
CA TRP A 44 3.49 -19.45 3.63
C TRP A 44 2.41 -20.54 3.63
N ARG A 45 2.79 -21.81 3.36
CA ARG A 45 1.87 -22.96 3.45
C ARG A 45 1.37 -23.16 4.88
N LEU A 46 2.26 -23.08 5.88
CA LEU A 46 1.86 -23.18 7.28
C LEU A 46 0.79 -22.15 7.65
N ARG A 47 0.95 -20.91 7.19
CA ARG A 47 -0.03 -19.83 7.40
C ARG A 47 -1.39 -20.16 6.79
N ILE A 48 -1.40 -20.74 5.59
CA ILE A 48 -2.65 -21.02 4.87
C ILE A 48 -3.35 -22.26 5.41
N TYR A 49 -2.61 -23.34 5.63
CA TYR A 49 -3.20 -24.62 6.01
C TYR A 49 -3.36 -24.78 7.52
N PHE A 50 -2.52 -24.12 8.32
CA PHE A 50 -2.55 -24.16 9.77
C PHE A 50 -2.60 -22.77 10.44
N PRO A 51 -3.57 -21.94 10.08
CA PRO A 51 -3.62 -20.54 10.54
C PRO A 51 -3.76 -20.41 12.06
N ARG A 52 -4.43 -21.36 12.72
CA ARG A 52 -4.56 -21.36 14.19
C ARG A 52 -3.23 -21.60 14.91
N LEU A 53 -2.41 -22.50 14.36
CA LEU A 53 -1.07 -22.76 14.86
C LEU A 53 -0.20 -21.53 14.64
N THR A 54 -0.26 -20.96 13.43
CA THR A 54 0.45 -19.72 13.09
C THR A 54 0.10 -18.60 14.05
N ARG A 55 -1.20 -18.36 14.31
CA ARG A 55 -1.64 -17.37 15.28
C ARG A 55 -1.04 -17.63 16.67
N ARG A 56 -1.14 -18.87 17.18
CA ARG A 56 -0.64 -19.22 18.51
C ARG A 56 0.86 -19.02 18.67
N LEU A 57 1.61 -19.17 17.58
CA LEU A 57 3.06 -18.96 17.58
C LEU A 57 3.44 -17.47 17.55
N LEU A 58 2.67 -16.65 16.84
CA LEU A 58 2.97 -15.24 16.58
C LEU A 58 2.35 -14.29 17.60
N ILE A 59 1.10 -14.55 17.99
CA ILE A 59 0.29 -13.64 18.78
C ILE A 59 0.05 -14.28 20.15
N LYS A 60 0.78 -13.79 21.14
CA LYS A 60 0.69 -14.29 22.53
C LYS A 60 -0.23 -13.46 23.40
N ASP A 61 -0.33 -12.17 23.08
CA ASP A 61 -1.12 -11.21 23.82
C ASP A 61 -2.60 -11.26 23.44
N GLN A 62 -3.43 -10.69 24.27
CA GLN A 62 -4.87 -10.56 24.05
C GLN A 62 -5.15 -9.11 23.64
N TYR A 63 -6.05 -8.94 22.68
CA TYR A 63 -6.42 -7.64 22.13
C TYR A 63 -7.93 -7.44 22.23
N ASP A 64 -8.35 -6.21 22.40
CA ASP A 64 -9.76 -5.81 22.35
C ASP A 64 -10.22 -5.66 20.89
N VAL A 65 -9.30 -5.22 20.03
CA VAL A 65 -9.54 -4.99 18.60
C VAL A 65 -8.43 -5.63 17.76
N GLU A 66 -8.81 -6.35 16.73
CA GLU A 66 -7.89 -6.93 15.75
C GLU A 66 -8.22 -6.39 14.36
N VAL A 67 -7.22 -5.83 13.70
CA VAL A 67 -7.36 -5.24 12.36
C VAL A 67 -6.55 -6.02 11.33
N SER A 68 -7.22 -6.57 10.32
CA SER A 68 -6.55 -7.05 9.11
C SER A 68 -6.41 -5.89 8.15
N PHE A 69 -5.20 -5.34 8.03
CA PHE A 69 -4.92 -4.10 7.32
C PHE A 69 -4.69 -4.28 5.82
N THR A 70 -4.88 -5.47 5.29
CA THR A 70 -4.83 -5.74 3.86
C THR A 70 -5.80 -6.87 3.49
N ILE A 71 -6.20 -6.88 2.22
CA ILE A 71 -7.02 -7.94 1.64
C ILE A 71 -6.31 -9.31 1.61
N MET A 72 -4.98 -9.30 1.66
CA MET A 72 -4.12 -10.49 1.49
C MET A 72 -3.84 -11.22 2.80
N ASN A 73 -4.19 -10.66 3.94
CA ASN A 73 -3.99 -11.34 5.23
C ASN A 73 -5.07 -12.40 5.44
N PRO A 74 -4.67 -13.68 5.68
CA PRO A 74 -5.66 -14.71 5.88
C PRO A 74 -6.57 -14.35 7.06
N PRO A 75 -7.88 -14.40 6.90
CA PRO A 75 -8.87 -14.07 7.93
C PRO A 75 -8.77 -14.94 9.17
N LEU A 76 -8.07 -16.01 9.00
CA LEU A 76 -7.90 -17.07 9.96
C LEU A 76 -6.92 -16.73 11.09
N LEU A 77 -6.23 -15.58 10.98
CA LEU A 77 -5.44 -15.03 12.08
C LEU A 77 -6.29 -14.27 13.11
N PHE A 78 -7.52 -13.95 12.83
CA PHE A 78 -8.41 -13.37 13.81
C PHE A 78 -8.66 -14.31 14.99
N SER A 79 -8.80 -13.73 16.18
CA SER A 79 -9.20 -14.43 17.39
C SER A 79 -10.56 -15.11 17.21
N LYS A 80 -10.75 -16.23 17.89
CA LYS A 80 -12.08 -16.87 18.01
C LYS A 80 -12.92 -16.30 19.14
N ARG A 81 -12.33 -15.48 20.01
CA ARG A 81 -13.02 -14.85 21.11
C ARG A 81 -14.10 -13.92 20.57
N GLN A 82 -15.29 -13.99 21.16
CA GLN A 82 -16.46 -13.21 20.69
C GLN A 82 -16.36 -11.74 21.10
N GLU A 83 -15.71 -11.47 22.23
CA GLU A 83 -15.52 -10.13 22.78
C GLU A 83 -14.53 -9.29 21.96
N VAL A 84 -13.65 -9.92 21.17
CA VAL A 84 -12.65 -9.22 20.33
C VAL A 84 -13.34 -8.68 19.09
N LYS A 85 -13.21 -7.37 18.85
CA LYS A 85 -13.70 -6.71 17.64
C LYS A 85 -12.75 -6.96 16.48
N LYS A 86 -13.27 -7.39 15.35
CA LYS A 86 -12.50 -7.77 14.16
C LYS A 86 -12.84 -6.86 13.00
N ILE A 87 -11.82 -6.24 12.44
CA ILE A 87 -11.98 -5.28 11.36
C ILE A 87 -11.16 -5.75 10.15
N SER A 88 -11.80 -5.82 8.99
CA SER A 88 -11.12 -6.01 7.72
C SER A 88 -10.99 -4.66 7.01
N TRP A 89 -9.76 -4.21 6.73
CA TRP A 89 -9.47 -2.91 6.12
C TRP A 89 -8.96 -3.09 4.69
N ILE A 90 -9.69 -2.55 3.71
CA ILE A 90 -9.47 -2.79 2.29
C ILE A 90 -8.92 -1.51 1.65
N HIS A 91 -7.71 -1.61 1.07
CA HIS A 91 -6.93 -0.49 0.54
C HIS A 91 -7.05 -0.27 -0.97
N GLY A 92 -7.92 -0.95 -1.66
CA GLY A 92 -8.08 -0.78 -3.12
C GLY A 92 -9.44 -1.22 -3.61
N SER A 93 -9.72 -0.94 -4.90
CA SER A 93 -10.88 -1.51 -5.57
C SER A 93 -10.72 -3.02 -5.70
N ILE A 94 -11.82 -3.74 -5.56
CA ILE A 94 -11.87 -5.20 -5.67
C ILE A 94 -12.77 -5.66 -6.84
N GLU A 95 -13.00 -4.79 -7.80
CA GLU A 95 -13.85 -5.07 -8.97
C GLU A 95 -13.39 -6.30 -9.76
N GLU A 96 -12.08 -6.61 -9.74
CA GLU A 96 -11.52 -7.83 -10.35
C GLU A 96 -12.15 -9.12 -9.78
N PHE A 97 -12.68 -9.09 -8.57
CA PHE A 97 -13.32 -10.24 -7.91
C PHE A 97 -14.71 -10.55 -8.49
N LEU A 98 -15.28 -9.67 -9.30
CA LEU A 98 -16.50 -9.97 -10.03
C LEU A 98 -16.30 -11.12 -11.03
N THR A 99 -15.12 -11.19 -11.64
CA THR A 99 -14.75 -12.19 -12.64
C THR A 99 -13.99 -13.39 -12.08
N ASP A 100 -13.32 -13.25 -10.92
CA ASP A 100 -12.54 -14.31 -10.26
C ASP A 100 -13.30 -14.89 -9.05
N SER A 101 -14.06 -15.96 -9.29
CA SER A 101 -14.84 -16.64 -8.23
C SER A 101 -13.96 -17.22 -7.13
N SER A 102 -12.78 -17.75 -7.47
CA SER A 102 -11.87 -18.37 -6.50
C SER A 102 -11.32 -17.33 -5.51
N LYS A 103 -10.87 -16.18 -6.00
CA LYS A 103 -10.46 -15.05 -5.16
C LYS A 103 -11.64 -14.55 -4.33
N ARG A 104 -12.81 -14.40 -4.94
CA ARG A 104 -14.03 -13.95 -4.28
C ARG A 104 -14.40 -14.84 -3.09
N ASP A 105 -14.42 -16.16 -3.27
CA ASP A 105 -14.77 -17.11 -2.22
C ASP A 105 -13.72 -17.19 -1.10
N SER A 106 -12.45 -17.09 -1.46
CA SER A 106 -11.37 -16.99 -0.48
C SER A 106 -11.49 -15.73 0.38
N HIS A 107 -11.79 -14.61 -0.26
CA HIS A 107 -11.94 -13.33 0.41
C HIS A 107 -13.22 -13.24 1.23
N ARG A 108 -14.32 -13.86 0.77
CA ARG A 108 -15.58 -13.95 1.53
C ARG A 108 -15.37 -14.49 2.93
N ARG A 109 -14.57 -15.53 3.09
CA ARG A 109 -14.23 -16.11 4.41
C ARG A 109 -13.57 -15.10 5.36
N GLN A 110 -12.84 -14.15 4.82
CA GLN A 110 -12.25 -13.04 5.58
C GLN A 110 -13.34 -12.07 6.06
N LEU A 111 -14.22 -11.70 5.17
CA LEU A 111 -15.26 -10.74 5.45
C LEU A 111 -16.33 -11.32 6.41
N ASP A 112 -16.60 -12.65 6.33
CA ASP A 112 -17.47 -13.33 7.28
C ASP A 112 -16.97 -13.21 8.72
N ALA A 113 -15.66 -13.35 8.92
CA ALA A 113 -15.02 -13.28 10.23
C ALA A 113 -14.93 -11.85 10.80
N ALA A 114 -15.15 -10.83 10.01
CA ALA A 114 -15.06 -9.44 10.43
C ALA A 114 -16.39 -8.90 10.97
N ASP A 115 -16.33 -8.13 12.06
CA ASP A 115 -17.47 -7.38 12.61
C ASP A 115 -17.71 -6.10 11.80
N ARG A 116 -16.65 -5.51 11.24
CA ARG A 116 -16.70 -4.34 10.37
C ARG A 116 -15.74 -4.50 9.20
N ILE A 117 -16.14 -3.91 8.09
CA ILE A 117 -15.35 -3.84 6.85
C ILE A 117 -15.11 -2.36 6.56
N VAL A 118 -13.86 -1.98 6.42
CA VAL A 118 -13.47 -0.60 6.12
C VAL A 118 -12.98 -0.50 4.68
N GLY A 119 -13.61 0.38 3.90
CA GLY A 119 -13.10 0.80 2.60
C GLY A 119 -12.42 2.18 2.72
N ILE A 120 -11.20 2.32 2.20
CA ILE A 120 -10.43 3.57 2.32
C ILE A 120 -10.98 4.76 1.53
N SER A 121 -11.97 4.53 0.69
CA SER A 121 -12.59 5.57 -0.12
C SER A 121 -14.02 5.17 -0.50
N LYS A 122 -14.80 6.14 -0.97
CA LYS A 122 -16.13 5.85 -1.56
C LYS A 122 -16.04 4.87 -2.73
N LYS A 123 -15.02 4.99 -3.59
CA LYS A 123 -14.79 4.07 -4.70
C LYS A 123 -14.56 2.65 -4.19
N THR A 124 -13.66 2.47 -3.23
CA THR A 124 -13.41 1.17 -2.60
C THR A 124 -14.67 0.61 -1.96
N SER A 125 -15.41 1.41 -1.21
CA SER A 125 -16.66 0.97 -0.57
C SER A 125 -17.72 0.57 -1.60
N ASN A 126 -17.81 1.27 -2.70
CA ASN A 126 -18.77 0.93 -3.78
C ASN A 126 -18.38 -0.40 -4.45
N SER A 127 -17.09 -0.62 -4.75
CA SER A 127 -16.63 -1.90 -5.29
C SER A 127 -16.88 -3.07 -4.33
N ILE A 128 -16.75 -2.84 -3.01
CA ILE A 128 -17.09 -3.87 -2.01
C ILE A 128 -18.59 -4.18 -2.03
N LYS A 129 -19.45 -3.17 -2.12
CA LYS A 129 -20.91 -3.38 -2.20
C LYS A 129 -21.31 -4.13 -3.45
N GLU A 130 -20.64 -3.86 -4.57
CA GLU A 130 -20.92 -4.50 -5.86
C GLU A 130 -20.52 -5.99 -5.82
N VAL A 131 -19.32 -6.30 -5.30
CA VAL A 131 -18.82 -7.68 -5.20
C VAL A 131 -19.52 -8.48 -4.10
N TYR A 132 -19.84 -7.81 -2.98
CA TYR A 132 -20.40 -8.43 -1.76
C TYR A 132 -21.57 -7.61 -1.20
N PRO A 133 -22.72 -7.59 -1.84
CA PRO A 133 -23.88 -6.82 -1.39
C PRO A 133 -24.36 -7.20 0.03
N ASP A 134 -24.19 -8.46 0.43
CA ASP A 134 -24.58 -8.99 1.74
C ASP A 134 -23.85 -8.33 2.91
N TYR A 135 -22.69 -7.73 2.68
CA TYR A 135 -21.91 -7.08 3.75
C TYR A 135 -22.13 -5.58 3.88
N SER A 136 -23.07 -5.02 3.13
CA SER A 136 -23.33 -3.57 3.13
C SER A 136 -23.58 -2.98 4.53
N GLN A 137 -24.19 -3.73 5.44
CA GLN A 137 -24.43 -3.30 6.82
C GLN A 137 -23.17 -3.27 7.69
N LYS A 138 -22.16 -4.08 7.36
CA LYS A 138 -20.87 -4.10 8.06
C LYS A 138 -19.90 -3.07 7.52
N LEU A 139 -20.17 -2.48 6.34
CA LEU A 139 -19.26 -1.64 5.60
C LEU A 139 -19.30 -0.19 6.08
N VAL A 140 -18.13 0.37 6.31
CA VAL A 140 -17.92 1.79 6.61
C VAL A 140 -16.81 2.34 5.73
N THR A 141 -16.89 3.64 5.41
CA THR A 141 -15.83 4.33 4.69
C THR A 141 -15.00 5.13 5.68
N VAL A 142 -13.70 4.82 5.75
CA VAL A 142 -12.74 5.58 6.55
C VAL A 142 -11.57 5.94 5.65
N TYR A 143 -11.39 7.22 5.37
CA TYR A 143 -10.28 7.69 4.56
C TYR A 143 -8.96 7.53 5.31
N ASN A 144 -7.86 7.37 4.55
CA ASN A 144 -6.53 7.38 5.15
C ASN A 144 -6.28 8.71 5.86
N GLY A 145 -5.75 8.63 7.07
CA GLY A 145 -5.31 9.79 7.81
C GLY A 145 -3.96 10.31 7.30
N TYR A 146 -3.79 11.61 7.33
CA TYR A 146 -2.53 12.28 7.02
C TYR A 146 -2.25 13.30 8.11
N ASP A 147 -0.99 13.43 8.51
CA ASP A 147 -0.52 14.51 9.37
C ASP A 147 -0.33 15.78 8.52
N PHE A 148 -1.43 16.51 8.35
CA PHE A 148 -1.42 17.74 7.54
C PHE A 148 -0.55 18.84 8.14
N GLU A 149 -0.41 18.91 9.46
CA GLU A 149 0.43 19.91 10.13
C GLU A 149 1.89 19.66 9.79
N SER A 150 2.37 18.42 9.94
CA SER A 150 3.73 18.02 9.55
C SER A 150 3.99 18.26 8.05
N ILE A 151 3.04 17.92 7.18
CA ILE A 151 3.17 18.16 5.73
C ILE A 151 3.30 19.65 5.43
N LEU A 152 2.48 20.49 6.06
CA LEU A 152 2.51 21.95 5.86
C LEU A 152 3.80 22.57 6.40
N GLU A 153 4.32 22.11 7.53
CA GLU A 153 5.61 22.59 8.06
C GLU A 153 6.75 22.20 7.10
N LYS A 154 6.82 20.97 6.68
CA LYS A 154 7.84 20.51 5.71
C LYS A 154 7.74 21.23 4.35
N SER A 155 6.54 21.62 3.93
CA SER A 155 6.37 22.35 2.66
C SER A 155 6.99 23.76 2.67
N LYS A 156 7.34 24.31 3.85
CA LYS A 156 8.03 25.60 3.99
C LYS A 156 9.56 25.47 3.89
N GLU A 157 10.08 24.25 3.95
CA GLU A 157 11.52 24.00 3.84
C GLU A 157 12.03 24.37 2.45
N LYS A 158 13.25 24.90 2.41
CA LYS A 158 13.90 25.19 1.11
C LYS A 158 14.31 23.90 0.44
N ILE A 159 13.88 23.71 -0.79
CA ILE A 159 14.36 22.62 -1.64
C ILE A 159 15.77 22.95 -2.18
N ALA A 160 16.61 21.91 -2.26
CA ALA A 160 18.00 22.06 -2.70
C ALA A 160 18.17 22.15 -4.23
N ILE A 161 17.09 21.99 -4.99
CA ILE A 161 17.09 21.99 -6.45
C ILE A 161 16.35 23.22 -6.97
N GLU A 162 16.87 23.79 -8.04
CA GLU A 162 16.18 24.84 -8.78
C GLU A 162 15.10 24.21 -9.67
N ILE A 163 13.86 24.64 -9.46
CA ILE A 163 12.72 24.17 -10.26
C ILE A 163 12.52 25.10 -11.45
N ALA A 164 12.59 24.53 -12.64
CA ALA A 164 12.36 25.30 -13.87
C ALA A 164 10.92 25.85 -13.93
N PRO A 165 10.69 26.99 -14.59
CA PRO A 165 9.35 27.46 -14.88
C PRO A 165 8.52 26.41 -15.64
N GLN A 166 7.20 26.43 -15.46
CA GLN A 166 6.27 25.48 -16.13
C GLN A 166 6.63 24.02 -15.85
N SER A 167 6.81 23.70 -14.57
CA SER A 167 7.16 22.36 -14.11
C SER A 167 5.97 21.57 -13.59
N ILE A 168 6.02 20.27 -13.82
CA ILE A 168 5.07 19.26 -13.32
C ILE A 168 5.88 18.23 -12.54
N CYS A 169 5.34 17.64 -11.49
CA CYS A 169 5.99 16.54 -10.80
C CYS A 169 5.07 15.32 -10.61
N THR A 170 5.69 14.15 -10.55
CA THR A 170 5.03 12.90 -10.12
C THR A 170 5.77 12.37 -8.90
N ILE A 171 5.02 12.14 -7.81
CA ILE A 171 5.55 11.60 -6.57
C ILE A 171 5.07 10.17 -6.42
N GLY A 172 5.99 9.21 -6.35
CA GLY A 172 5.66 7.80 -6.17
C GLY A 172 6.68 6.85 -6.77
N ARG A 173 6.35 5.55 -6.71
CA ARG A 173 7.19 4.53 -7.34
C ARG A 173 7.11 4.65 -8.87
N ILE A 174 8.26 4.48 -9.53
CA ILE A 174 8.36 4.49 -10.99
C ILE A 174 8.08 3.08 -11.49
N GLU A 175 6.80 2.76 -11.65
CA GLU A 175 6.29 1.44 -12.03
C GLU A 175 5.19 1.57 -13.09
N GLU A 176 4.95 0.49 -13.85
CA GLU A 176 3.94 0.43 -14.90
C GLU A 176 2.54 0.82 -14.40
N ASN A 177 2.15 0.29 -13.24
CA ASN A 177 0.84 0.56 -12.63
C ASN A 177 0.63 2.02 -12.20
N LYS A 178 1.69 2.84 -12.21
CA LYS A 178 1.66 4.28 -11.93
C LYS A 178 1.58 5.13 -13.21
N GLY A 179 1.72 4.50 -14.38
CA GLY A 179 1.64 5.17 -15.67
C GLY A 179 2.80 6.11 -15.93
N SER A 180 3.99 5.82 -15.41
CA SER A 180 5.18 6.64 -15.56
C SER A 180 5.60 6.79 -17.02
N ASP A 181 5.40 5.76 -17.83
CA ASP A 181 5.59 5.74 -19.28
C ASP A 181 4.68 6.77 -20.00
N ARG A 182 3.43 6.84 -19.58
CA ARG A 182 2.45 7.78 -20.14
C ARG A 182 2.82 9.23 -19.84
N VAL A 183 3.47 9.48 -18.71
CA VAL A 183 3.94 10.81 -18.36
C VAL A 183 5.03 11.26 -19.32
N VAL A 184 6.03 10.42 -19.63
CA VAL A 184 7.08 10.74 -20.62
C VAL A 184 6.48 11.01 -22.00
N GLU A 185 5.49 10.20 -22.39
CA GLU A 185 4.77 10.42 -23.66
C GLU A 185 3.99 11.73 -23.69
N VAL A 186 3.34 12.11 -22.60
CA VAL A 186 2.66 13.41 -22.48
C VAL A 186 3.63 14.57 -22.63
N ILE A 187 4.80 14.51 -22.00
CA ILE A 187 5.83 15.56 -22.15
C ILE A 187 6.31 15.63 -23.59
N ARG A 188 6.54 14.48 -24.24
CA ARG A 188 6.90 14.43 -25.66
C ARG A 188 5.87 15.13 -26.55
N LEU A 189 4.59 14.83 -26.36
CA LEU A 189 3.51 15.43 -27.15
C LEU A 189 3.37 16.93 -26.89
N LEU A 190 3.57 17.39 -25.66
CA LEU A 190 3.57 18.83 -25.34
C LEU A 190 4.71 19.55 -26.05
N HIS A 191 5.90 18.96 -26.06
CA HIS A 191 7.08 19.54 -26.75
C HIS A 191 6.88 19.61 -28.25
N GLN A 192 6.25 18.60 -28.88
CA GLN A 192 5.89 18.65 -30.31
C GLN A 192 4.94 19.79 -30.63
N GLN A 193 4.12 20.22 -29.66
CA GLN A 193 3.23 21.39 -29.79
C GLN A 193 3.91 22.72 -29.44
N GLY A 194 5.23 22.72 -29.24
CA GLY A 194 5.98 23.93 -28.87
C GLY A 194 5.85 24.33 -27.38
N LYS A 195 5.20 23.49 -26.55
CA LYS A 195 4.99 23.74 -25.13
C LYS A 195 6.11 23.04 -24.32
N LYS A 196 7.07 23.82 -23.85
CA LYS A 196 8.26 23.30 -23.15
C LYS A 196 7.99 23.19 -21.65
N TYR A 197 7.43 22.06 -21.22
CA TYR A 197 7.24 21.72 -19.81
C TYR A 197 8.38 20.87 -19.29
N HIS A 198 8.82 21.16 -18.06
CA HIS A 198 9.72 20.27 -17.32
C HIS A 198 8.91 19.27 -16.49
N HIS A 199 9.41 18.06 -16.36
CA HIS A 199 8.83 17.04 -15.50
C HIS A 199 9.85 16.49 -14.52
N TYR A 200 9.47 16.40 -13.25
CA TYR A 200 10.29 15.85 -12.18
C TYR A 200 9.66 14.57 -11.63
N PHE A 201 10.34 13.44 -11.79
CA PHE A 201 10.01 12.21 -11.12
C PHE A 201 10.65 12.19 -9.72
N ILE A 202 9.81 12.10 -8.66
CA ILE A 202 10.23 12.04 -7.26
C ILE A 202 9.90 10.66 -6.74
N GLY A 203 10.89 9.79 -6.68
CA GLY A 203 10.77 8.38 -6.31
C GLY A 203 11.73 7.52 -7.11
N ALA A 204 11.64 6.21 -6.93
CA ALA A 204 12.42 5.22 -7.66
C ALA A 204 11.55 4.02 -8.01
N GLY A 205 11.97 3.20 -8.97
CA GLY A 205 11.25 1.98 -9.34
C GLY A 205 11.87 1.26 -10.52
N ASP A 206 11.29 0.10 -10.83
CA ASP A 206 11.89 -0.83 -11.80
C ASP A 206 11.89 -0.31 -13.24
N MET A 207 11.02 0.67 -13.56
CA MET A 207 10.96 1.27 -14.89
C MET A 207 11.92 2.44 -15.10
N GLU A 208 12.65 2.89 -14.09
CA GLU A 208 13.46 4.12 -14.17
C GLU A 208 14.48 4.07 -15.30
N GLU A 209 15.21 2.97 -15.42
CA GLU A 209 16.25 2.81 -16.47
C GLU A 209 15.65 2.73 -17.89
N GLU A 210 14.47 2.15 -18.02
CA GLU A 210 13.75 2.10 -19.30
C GLU A 210 13.25 3.50 -19.69
N LEU A 211 12.68 4.24 -18.75
CA LEU A 211 12.21 5.60 -18.99
C LEU A 211 13.36 6.56 -19.33
N LYS A 212 14.53 6.42 -18.70
CA LYS A 212 15.72 7.20 -19.07
C LYS A 212 16.14 6.96 -20.52
N LYS A 213 16.02 5.73 -21.02
CA LYS A 213 16.28 5.42 -22.43
C LYS A 213 15.26 6.10 -23.35
N GLN A 214 13.97 6.05 -23.02
CA GLN A 214 12.91 6.73 -23.77
C GLN A 214 13.10 8.24 -23.79
N VAL A 215 13.43 8.83 -22.64
CA VAL A 215 13.72 10.27 -22.51
C VAL A 215 14.85 10.68 -23.45
N LYS A 216 15.93 9.89 -23.55
CA LYS A 216 17.04 10.12 -24.45
C LYS A 216 16.63 9.94 -25.93
N GLU A 217 15.86 8.91 -26.24
CA GLU A 217 15.34 8.67 -27.59
C GLU A 217 14.47 9.85 -28.08
N TYR A 218 13.70 10.43 -27.18
CA TYR A 218 12.83 11.58 -27.45
C TYR A 218 13.53 12.93 -27.36
N GLN A 219 14.84 12.97 -27.03
CA GLN A 219 15.63 14.19 -26.83
C GLN A 219 15.01 15.12 -25.77
N LEU A 220 14.60 14.53 -24.65
CA LEU A 220 13.94 15.23 -23.56
C LEU A 220 14.78 15.30 -22.28
N GLU A 221 16.11 15.03 -22.35
CA GLU A 221 16.99 14.97 -21.19
C GLU A 221 17.01 16.29 -20.40
N ASP A 222 16.89 17.41 -21.09
CA ASP A 222 16.86 18.75 -20.47
C ASP A 222 15.51 19.05 -19.78
N TYR A 223 14.48 18.23 -20.02
CA TYR A 223 13.12 18.50 -19.58
C TYR A 223 12.53 17.44 -18.64
N VAL A 224 13.10 16.24 -18.62
CA VAL A 224 12.64 15.15 -17.74
C VAL A 224 13.72 14.78 -16.74
N HIS A 225 13.45 15.00 -15.47
CA HIS A 225 14.41 14.88 -14.38
C HIS A 225 14.00 13.76 -13.43
N PHE A 226 14.96 12.90 -13.06
CA PHE A 226 14.76 11.82 -12.09
C PHE A 226 15.49 12.21 -10.80
N LEU A 227 14.74 12.51 -9.74
CA LEU A 227 15.29 13.00 -8.47
C LEU A 227 15.55 11.86 -7.45
N GLY A 228 15.17 10.62 -7.81
CA GLY A 228 15.26 9.50 -6.89
C GLY A 228 14.30 9.63 -5.69
N TYR A 229 14.49 8.77 -4.71
CA TYR A 229 13.71 8.80 -3.47
C TYR A 229 14.11 10.00 -2.61
N GLN A 230 13.13 10.80 -2.22
CA GLN A 230 13.30 11.93 -1.30
C GLN A 230 12.63 11.62 0.03
N LYS A 231 13.28 11.96 1.13
CA LYS A 231 12.74 11.71 2.49
C LYS A 231 11.73 12.77 2.96
N ASN A 232 11.79 13.95 2.36
CA ASN A 232 10.97 15.11 2.75
C ASN A 232 9.93 15.41 1.69
#